data_f8126561db63b405d52f9d7eebda3ff6
#
_entry.id   f8126561db63b405d52f9d7eebda3ff6
#
_cell.length_a   1.000
_cell.length_b   1.000
_cell.length_c   1.000
_cell.angle_alpha   90.00
_cell.angle_beta   90.00
_cell.angle_gamma   90.00
#
_symmetry.space_group_name_H-M   'P 1'
#
loop_
_entity.id
_entity.type
_entity.pdbx_description
1 polymer ?
#
loop_
_entity_poly.entity_id
_entity_poly.type
_entity_poly.pdbx_seq_one_letter_code
_entity_poly.pdbx_strand_id
1 'polypeptide(L)'
;MTWLLDGNLLVALAIDSHVHHERARLGFDAMSEPFATCAVTEGTLLRLHMRFAVDRSVAAAWAELDAIHAMASHEFWDAGFGYREVKHDVLTGPGQVTDAWLAELARRRGGKLATVDGALVTLHPDVAVLVPELSPAP
;
A
#
# COMPACT_ATOMS: atom_id res chain seq x y z
N MET A 1 4.81 12.82 9.80
CA MET A 1 4.36 11.41 9.79
C MET A 1 4.25 10.96 8.34
N THR A 2 4.66 9.75 8.03
CA THR A 2 4.66 9.22 6.67
C THR A 2 3.65 8.10 6.54
N TRP A 3 2.94 8.04 5.40
CA TRP A 3 1.96 7.00 5.09
C TRP A 3 2.63 5.87 4.32
N LEU A 4 2.70 4.67 4.88
CA LEU A 4 3.03 3.46 4.11
C LEU A 4 1.79 3.07 3.31
N LEU A 5 1.93 2.96 2.00
CA LEU A 5 0.81 2.52 1.17
C LEU A 5 0.76 0.99 1.12
N ASP A 6 -0.38 0.41 1.49
CA ASP A 6 -0.63 -1.03 1.30
C ASP A 6 -0.51 -1.39 -0.18
N GLY A 7 -0.07 -2.61 -0.47
CA GLY A 7 0.13 -3.07 -1.83
C GLY A 7 -1.11 -2.90 -2.72
N ASN A 8 -2.29 -3.21 -2.19
CA ASN A 8 -3.54 -3.04 -2.94
C ASN A 8 -3.88 -1.58 -3.22
N LEU A 9 -3.57 -0.69 -2.29
CA LEU A 9 -3.75 0.75 -2.51
C LEU A 9 -2.79 1.26 -3.58
N LEU A 10 -1.54 0.84 -3.53
CA LEU A 10 -0.52 1.21 -4.52
C LEU A 10 -0.91 0.75 -5.93
N VAL A 11 -1.41 -0.47 -6.05
CA VAL A 11 -1.92 -1.02 -7.32
C VAL A 11 -3.14 -0.24 -7.81
N ALA A 12 -4.06 0.09 -6.92
CA ALA A 12 -5.25 0.87 -7.28
C ALA A 12 -4.89 2.26 -7.81
N LEU A 13 -3.85 2.89 -7.26
CA LEU A 13 -3.33 4.17 -7.75
C LEU A 13 -2.69 4.04 -9.13
N ALA A 14 -1.92 2.98 -9.36
CA ALA A 14 -1.14 2.81 -10.57
C ALA A 14 -1.94 2.31 -11.76
N ILE A 15 -3.03 1.56 -11.55
CA ILE A 15 -3.82 0.94 -12.61
C ILE A 15 -5.17 1.63 -12.73
N ASP A 16 -5.35 2.41 -13.79
CA ASP A 16 -6.54 3.24 -14.01
C ASP A 16 -7.84 2.44 -14.05
N SER A 17 -7.79 1.19 -14.52
CA SER A 17 -8.97 0.31 -14.61
C SER A 17 -9.32 -0.38 -13.30
N HIS A 18 -8.52 -0.22 -12.26
CA HIS A 18 -8.79 -0.84 -10.96
C HIS A 18 -10.10 -0.30 -10.36
N VAL A 19 -10.91 -1.19 -9.78
CA VAL A 19 -12.22 -0.83 -9.20
C VAL A 19 -12.11 0.29 -8.14
N HIS A 20 -11.01 0.36 -7.41
CA HIS A 20 -10.78 1.37 -6.40
C HIS A 20 -9.88 2.52 -6.87
N HIS A 21 -9.61 2.65 -8.19
CA HIS A 21 -8.68 3.66 -8.70
C HIS A 21 -9.08 5.07 -8.28
N GLU A 22 -10.33 5.46 -8.51
CA GLU A 22 -10.82 6.80 -8.20
C GLU A 22 -10.77 7.10 -6.70
N ARG A 23 -11.20 6.15 -5.88
CA ARG A 23 -11.12 6.23 -4.42
C ARG A 23 -9.67 6.41 -3.94
N ALA A 24 -8.75 5.59 -4.48
CA ALA A 24 -7.34 5.63 -4.14
C ALA A 24 -6.72 6.98 -4.54
N ARG A 25 -7.02 7.46 -5.75
CA ARG A 25 -6.52 8.73 -6.26
C ARG A 25 -6.98 9.91 -5.39
N LEU A 26 -8.26 9.96 -5.05
CA LEU A 26 -8.78 11.03 -4.20
C LEU A 26 -8.19 10.98 -2.79
N GLY A 27 -8.04 9.79 -2.23
CA GLY A 27 -7.41 9.62 -0.93
C GLY A 27 -5.95 10.04 -0.93
N PHE A 28 -5.20 9.65 -1.95
CA PHE A 28 -3.81 10.03 -2.11
C PHE A 28 -3.64 11.53 -2.30
N ASP A 29 -4.46 12.15 -3.15
CA ASP A 29 -4.41 13.59 -3.40
C ASP A 29 -4.74 14.42 -2.15
N ALA A 30 -5.52 13.86 -1.23
CA ALA A 30 -5.86 14.51 0.03
C ALA A 30 -4.74 14.42 1.08
N MET A 31 -3.75 13.54 0.89
CA MET A 31 -2.61 13.41 1.79
C MET A 31 -1.65 14.59 1.59
N SER A 32 -1.31 15.27 2.68
CA SER A 32 -0.31 16.35 2.68
C SER A 32 1.07 15.86 3.13
N GLU A 33 1.12 14.70 3.78
CA GLU A 33 2.35 14.11 4.31
C GLU A 33 3.04 13.25 3.25
N PRO A 34 4.33 12.93 3.43
CA PRO A 34 5.03 11.98 2.57
C PRO A 34 4.38 10.59 2.59
N PHE A 35 4.62 9.84 1.53
CA PHE A 35 4.21 8.43 1.46
C PHE A 35 5.42 7.53 1.25
N ALA A 36 5.29 6.28 1.68
CA ALA A 36 6.36 5.30 1.59
C ALA A 36 5.92 4.06 0.83
N THR A 37 6.89 3.43 0.20
CA THR A 37 6.81 2.06 -0.29
C THR A 37 7.92 1.23 0.36
N CYS A 38 7.80 -0.10 0.25
CA CYS A 38 8.83 -1.03 0.69
C CYS A 38 8.95 -2.16 -0.34
N ALA A 39 9.93 -3.02 -0.21
CA ALA A 39 10.15 -4.12 -1.16
C ALA A 39 8.90 -4.98 -1.36
N VAL A 40 8.14 -5.25 -0.29
CA VAL A 40 6.93 -6.08 -0.35
C VAL A 40 5.84 -5.40 -1.18
N THR A 41 5.55 -4.14 -0.94
CA THR A 41 4.50 -3.41 -1.68
C THR A 41 4.91 -3.14 -3.13
N GLU A 42 6.18 -2.88 -3.38
CA GLU A 42 6.70 -2.72 -4.73
C GLU A 42 6.64 -4.01 -5.52
N GLY A 43 6.94 -5.15 -4.89
CA GLY A 43 6.80 -6.46 -5.52
C GLY A 43 5.34 -6.74 -5.92
N THR A 44 4.39 -6.37 -5.08
CA THR A 44 2.96 -6.47 -5.39
C THR A 44 2.60 -5.60 -6.59
N LEU A 45 3.07 -4.36 -6.63
CA LEU A 45 2.84 -3.46 -7.75
C LEU A 45 3.37 -4.04 -9.06
N LEU A 46 4.62 -4.51 -9.07
CA LEU A 46 5.26 -5.04 -10.28
C LEU A 46 4.52 -6.27 -10.81
N ARG A 47 4.17 -7.21 -9.94
CA ARG A 47 3.44 -8.42 -10.34
C ARG A 47 2.07 -8.11 -10.91
N LEU A 48 1.32 -7.23 -10.27
CA LEU A 48 -0.04 -6.91 -10.70
C LEU A 48 -0.05 -5.96 -11.91
N HIS A 49 0.95 -5.10 -12.05
CA HIS A 49 1.13 -4.31 -13.26
C HIS A 49 1.32 -5.22 -14.49
N MET A 50 2.20 -6.19 -14.40
CA MET A 50 2.44 -7.15 -15.49
C MET A 50 1.24 -8.07 -15.77
N ARG A 51 0.28 -8.12 -14.86
CA ARG A 51 -0.92 -8.95 -15.01
C ARG A 51 -2.12 -8.17 -15.56
N PHE A 52 -2.29 -6.92 -15.16
CA PHE A 52 -3.54 -6.18 -15.39
C PHE A 52 -3.39 -4.85 -16.14
N ALA A 53 -2.19 -4.29 -16.25
CA ALA A 53 -2.00 -3.01 -16.93
C ALA A 53 -2.23 -3.15 -18.46
N VAL A 54 -2.39 -2.03 -19.13
CA VAL A 54 -2.52 -2.00 -20.61
C VAL A 54 -1.23 -2.50 -21.25
N ASP A 55 -0.09 -1.95 -20.82
CA ASP A 55 1.23 -2.47 -21.21
C ASP A 55 1.76 -3.36 -20.09
N ARG A 56 1.78 -4.66 -20.31
CA ARG A 56 2.19 -5.68 -19.33
C ARG A 56 3.66 -6.05 -19.43
N SER A 57 4.44 -5.27 -20.15
CA SER A 57 5.88 -5.53 -20.29
C SER A 57 6.62 -5.31 -18.98
N VAL A 58 7.75 -5.99 -18.82
CA VAL A 58 8.65 -5.77 -17.69
C VAL A 58 9.15 -4.32 -17.70
N ALA A 59 9.47 -3.78 -18.86
CA ALA A 59 9.93 -2.41 -18.99
C ALA A 59 8.90 -1.41 -18.48
N ALA A 60 7.61 -1.60 -18.83
CA ALA A 60 6.53 -0.73 -18.37
C ALA A 60 6.31 -0.82 -16.85
N ALA A 61 6.39 -2.01 -16.26
CA ALA A 61 6.26 -2.19 -14.82
C ALA A 61 7.38 -1.46 -14.05
N TRP A 62 8.62 -1.60 -14.47
CA TRP A 62 9.75 -0.90 -13.83
C TRP A 62 9.72 0.61 -14.08
N ALA A 63 9.22 1.06 -15.25
CA ALA A 63 9.01 2.48 -15.50
C ALA A 63 7.99 3.10 -14.53
N GLU A 64 6.93 2.36 -14.20
CA GLU A 64 5.95 2.78 -13.19
C GLU A 64 6.60 2.93 -11.81
N LEU A 65 7.44 1.97 -11.43
CA LEU A 65 8.19 2.04 -10.18
C LEU A 65 9.14 3.23 -10.15
N ASP A 66 9.87 3.46 -11.24
CA ASP A 66 10.77 4.62 -11.36
C ASP A 66 10.02 5.94 -11.21
N ALA A 67 8.82 6.03 -11.78
CA ALA A 67 7.97 7.22 -11.66
C ALA A 67 7.57 7.50 -10.20
N ILE A 68 7.26 6.45 -9.45
CA ILE A 68 6.95 6.58 -8.01
C ILE A 68 8.18 7.06 -7.24
N HIS A 69 9.35 6.48 -7.48
CA HIS A 69 10.60 6.88 -6.82
C HIS A 69 11.04 8.29 -7.18
N ALA A 70 10.62 8.81 -8.33
CA ALA A 70 10.91 10.19 -8.75
C ALA A 70 10.01 11.25 -8.07
N MET A 71 8.94 10.84 -7.40
CA MET A 71 8.05 11.76 -6.71
C MET A 71 8.73 12.35 -5.48
N ALA A 72 8.65 13.67 -5.31
CA ALA A 72 9.34 14.37 -4.22
C ALA A 72 8.85 13.94 -2.83
N SER A 73 7.59 13.50 -2.72
CA SER A 73 7.00 13.06 -1.45
C SER A 73 7.22 11.58 -1.15
N HIS A 74 7.92 10.84 -2.01
CA HIS A 74 8.15 9.40 -1.85
C HIS A 74 9.34 9.12 -0.94
N GLU A 75 9.19 8.11 -0.07
CA GLU A 75 10.26 7.52 0.72
C GLU A 75 10.27 6.00 0.48
N PHE A 76 11.45 5.42 0.31
CA PHE A 76 11.59 3.96 0.34
C PHE A 76 11.96 3.51 1.75
N TRP A 77 11.20 2.56 2.30
CA TRP A 77 11.45 2.03 3.63
C TRP A 77 12.11 0.67 3.58
N ASP A 78 13.34 0.61 4.03
CA ASP A 78 14.03 -0.64 4.28
C ASP A 78 13.53 -1.21 5.61
N ALA A 79 13.19 -2.51 5.64
CA ALA A 79 12.50 -3.11 6.77
C ALA A 79 13.42 -3.38 7.97
N GLY A 80 14.50 -4.10 7.76
CA GLY A 80 15.45 -4.45 8.81
C GLY A 80 14.95 -5.48 9.83
N PHE A 81 13.81 -6.17 9.57
CA PHE A 81 13.27 -7.22 10.45
C PHE A 81 12.56 -8.30 9.63
N GLY A 82 12.39 -9.47 10.23
CA GLY A 82 11.72 -10.61 9.61
C GLY A 82 10.39 -10.96 10.29
N TYR A 83 9.72 -11.98 9.75
CA TYR A 83 8.41 -12.41 10.25
C TYR A 83 8.43 -12.92 11.69
N ARG A 84 9.56 -13.41 12.18
CA ARG A 84 9.66 -13.87 13.57
C ARG A 84 9.39 -12.77 14.59
N GLU A 85 9.58 -11.52 14.21
CA GLU A 85 9.38 -10.35 15.05
C GLU A 85 8.00 -9.71 14.87
N VAL A 86 7.17 -10.30 14.00
CA VAL A 86 5.81 -9.80 13.72
C VAL A 86 4.84 -10.35 14.77
N LYS A 87 4.05 -9.46 15.37
CA LYS A 87 2.98 -9.83 16.28
C LYS A 87 1.91 -10.60 15.51
N HIS A 88 1.59 -11.82 15.96
CA HIS A 88 0.73 -12.74 15.22
C HIS A 88 -0.45 -13.31 16.03
N ASP A 89 -0.65 -12.87 17.25
CA ASP A 89 -1.68 -13.41 18.17
C ASP A 89 -3.09 -13.25 17.61
N VAL A 90 -3.34 -12.20 16.84
CA VAL A 90 -4.66 -11.90 16.29
C VAL A 90 -4.92 -12.53 14.92
N LEU A 91 -3.91 -13.17 14.32
CA LEU A 91 -4.04 -13.74 12.97
C LEU A 91 -4.80 -15.06 13.02
N THR A 92 -5.71 -15.25 12.05
CA THR A 92 -6.53 -16.47 11.94
C THR A 92 -6.38 -17.17 10.60
N GLY A 93 -5.63 -16.60 9.65
CA GLY A 93 -5.47 -17.22 8.34
C GLY A 93 -4.31 -16.63 7.53
N PRO A 94 -3.97 -17.31 6.42
CA PRO A 94 -2.79 -16.98 5.62
C PRO A 94 -2.88 -15.63 4.90
N GLY A 95 -4.08 -15.17 4.58
CA GLY A 95 -4.29 -13.88 3.89
C GLY A 95 -3.92 -12.66 4.73
N GLN A 96 -3.67 -12.84 6.03
CA GLN A 96 -3.36 -11.76 6.98
C GLN A 96 -1.85 -11.61 7.24
N VAL A 97 -1.03 -12.51 6.72
CA VAL A 97 0.40 -12.57 7.06
C VAL A 97 1.16 -11.36 6.55
N THR A 98 1.01 -11.03 5.27
CA THR A 98 1.66 -9.86 4.68
C THR A 98 1.18 -8.56 5.33
N ASP A 99 -0.11 -8.46 5.60
CA ASP A 99 -0.71 -7.27 6.24
C ASP A 99 -0.13 -7.04 7.64
N ALA A 100 0.06 -8.10 8.41
CA ALA A 100 0.68 -8.02 9.72
C ALA A 100 2.12 -7.51 9.65
N TRP A 101 2.87 -7.96 8.65
CA TRP A 101 4.24 -7.50 8.43
C TRP A 101 4.28 -6.00 8.05
N LEU A 102 3.38 -5.56 7.18
CA LEU A 102 3.27 -4.15 6.79
C LEU A 102 2.87 -3.27 7.98
N ALA A 103 1.93 -3.73 8.78
CA ALA A 103 1.51 -3.02 10.00
C ALA A 103 2.69 -2.86 10.97
N GLU A 104 3.51 -3.89 11.15
CA GLU A 104 4.71 -3.84 11.99
C GLU A 104 5.74 -2.84 11.45
N LEU A 105 5.95 -2.83 10.13
CA LEU A 105 6.85 -1.86 9.51
C LEU A 105 6.39 -0.41 9.78
N ALA A 106 5.10 -0.14 9.59
CA ALA A 106 4.54 1.18 9.87
C ALA A 106 4.72 1.58 11.33
N ARG A 107 4.49 0.67 12.28
CA ARG A 107 4.71 0.92 13.71
C ARG A 107 6.17 1.27 13.99
N ARG A 108 7.11 0.51 13.46
CA ARG A 108 8.55 0.74 13.69
C ARG A 108 9.04 2.05 13.12
N ARG A 109 8.41 2.53 12.06
CA ARG A 109 8.75 3.82 11.44
C ARG A 109 7.98 5.00 12.02
N GLY A 110 7.09 4.77 12.97
CA GLY A 110 6.27 5.84 13.55
C GLY A 110 5.27 6.44 12.57
N GLY A 111 4.91 5.68 11.51
CA GLY A 111 3.96 6.10 10.50
C GLY A 111 2.61 5.41 10.63
N LYS A 112 1.82 5.50 9.57
CA LYS A 112 0.53 4.82 9.43
C LYS A 112 0.52 4.00 8.15
N LEU A 113 -0.30 2.95 8.13
CA LEU A 113 -0.53 2.10 6.95
C LEU A 113 -1.86 2.50 6.31
N ALA A 114 -1.80 3.04 5.11
CA ALA A 114 -3.01 3.42 4.36
C ALA A 114 -3.47 2.24 3.49
N THR A 115 -4.75 1.91 3.54
CA THR A 115 -5.31 0.75 2.85
C THR A 115 -6.73 1.02 2.37
N VAL A 116 -7.18 0.24 1.39
CA VAL A 116 -8.58 0.16 0.98
C VAL A 116 -9.29 -1.07 1.58
N ASP A 117 -8.60 -1.84 2.41
CA ASP A 117 -9.10 -3.08 3.01
C ASP A 117 -9.53 -2.86 4.46
N GLY A 118 -10.84 -2.88 4.71
CA GLY A 118 -11.40 -2.72 6.04
C GLY A 118 -11.02 -3.82 7.02
N ALA A 119 -10.78 -5.04 6.54
CA ALA A 119 -10.36 -6.16 7.40
C ALA A 119 -8.97 -5.92 8.00
N LEU A 120 -8.07 -5.31 7.23
CA LEU A 120 -6.74 -4.94 7.71
C LEU A 120 -6.84 -3.90 8.83
N VAL A 121 -7.70 -2.90 8.68
CA VAL A 121 -7.93 -1.87 9.71
C VAL A 121 -8.50 -2.51 10.98
N THR A 122 -9.42 -3.46 10.85
CA THR A 122 -10.01 -4.16 12.00
C THR A 122 -8.96 -4.93 12.80
N LEU A 123 -7.98 -5.56 12.12
CA LEU A 123 -6.91 -6.30 12.79
C LEU A 123 -5.82 -5.38 13.39
N HIS A 124 -5.55 -4.24 12.77
CA HIS A 124 -4.47 -3.35 13.18
C HIS A 124 -4.98 -1.90 13.35
N PRO A 125 -5.98 -1.68 14.24
CA PRO A 125 -6.61 -0.35 14.36
C PRO A 125 -5.68 0.72 14.90
N ASP A 126 -4.58 0.33 15.51
CA ASP A 126 -3.58 1.26 16.06
C ASP A 126 -2.75 1.94 14.97
N VAL A 127 -2.60 1.32 13.80
CA VAL A 127 -1.67 1.80 12.78
C VAL A 127 -2.28 1.88 11.39
N ALA A 128 -3.28 1.05 11.07
CA ALA A 128 -3.91 1.02 9.75
C ALA A 128 -5.08 2.01 9.67
N VAL A 129 -5.16 2.72 8.56
CA VAL A 129 -6.21 3.72 8.29
C VAL A 129 -6.85 3.40 6.95
N LEU A 130 -8.18 3.34 6.94
CA LEU A 130 -8.94 3.09 5.73
C LEU A 130 -9.03 4.36 4.90
N VAL A 131 -8.68 4.25 3.62
CA VAL A 131 -8.95 5.32 2.65
C VAL A 131 -10.48 5.47 2.52
N PRO A 132 -11.02 6.68 2.68
CA PRO A 132 -12.46 6.88 2.68
C PRO A 132 -13.11 6.39 1.39
N GLU A 133 -14.29 5.79 1.51
CA GLU A 133 -15.10 5.45 0.35
C GLU A 133 -15.70 6.71 -0.28
N LEU A 134 -15.89 6.66 -1.60
CA LEU A 134 -16.55 7.74 -2.30
C LEU A 134 -18.03 7.77 -1.89
N SER A 135 -18.51 8.95 -1.55
CA SER A 135 -19.95 9.12 -1.32
C SER A 135 -20.70 8.90 -2.63
N PRO A 136 -21.86 8.19 -2.60
CA PRO A 136 -22.69 8.08 -3.79
C PRO A 136 -23.12 9.47 -4.27
N ALA A 137 -23.23 9.63 -5.59
CA ALA A 137 -23.73 10.88 -6.17
C ALA A 137 -25.15 11.16 -5.64
N PRO A 138 -25.45 12.41 -5.30
CA PRO A 138 -26.79 12.77 -4.86
C PRO A 138 -27.86 12.54 -5.93
#